data_783754b70d18c15ec11905f2fe4d2f50
#
_entry.id   783754b70d18c15ec11905f2fe4d2f50
#
_cell.length_a   1.000
_cell.length_b   1.000
_cell.length_c   1.000
_cell.angle_alpha   90.00
_cell.angle_beta   90.00
_cell.angle_gamma   90.00
#
_symmetry.space_group_name_H-M   'P 1'
#
loop_
_entity.id
_entity.type
_entity.pdbx_description
1 polymer ?
#
loop_
_entity_poly.entity_id
_entity_poly.type
_entity_poly.pdbx_seq_one_letter_code
_entity_poly.pdbx_strand_id
1 'polypeptide(L)'
;MNEPLSFTGERFIPGTRGEIWIEHWHRYHFARHWVSGRQVLDVACGEGYGSALLAREASHVTGVDVSAEAIAHARREYAAIGNARFEIAPCTQLPLADASVDVAVSFETLEHIDEQERFLDELARVLRPDGLLILSCPNRLEYRDRRGFENPYHVKELYRDELAKLLAERFPHCAWYGQRPSFFSVIAPEAPGRVEGHIAEVTEADPSNDSRALENPLYFVVVASRDATALASVSSPLSVLADRDDWVHRDYEKVMRDLQVTVARGEALERQVADRERSVGTLQDEIRTLVQTGNELRQALEERDVALSRREAEVASRDEMLATKDREILRRRSLRWWLRLPLVRMGVLKE
;
A
#
# COMPACT_ATOMS: atom_id res chain seq x y z
N MET A 1 -26.04 21.74 -2.14
CA MET A 1 -25.01 20.85 -1.55
C MET A 1 -23.68 21.49 -1.93
N ASN A 2 -22.88 21.90 -0.94
CA ASN A 2 -21.57 22.52 -1.19
C ASN A 2 -20.64 21.44 -1.76
N GLU A 3 -19.89 21.77 -2.80
CA GLU A 3 -18.86 20.89 -3.30
C GLU A 3 -17.84 20.65 -2.17
N PRO A 4 -17.51 19.38 -1.87
CA PRO A 4 -16.48 19.11 -0.89
C PRO A 4 -15.14 19.62 -1.40
N LEU A 5 -14.30 20.11 -0.49
CA LEU A 5 -12.92 20.45 -0.80
C LEU A 5 -12.19 19.22 -1.38
N SER A 6 -11.38 19.44 -2.40
CA SER A 6 -10.56 18.37 -2.96
C SER A 6 -9.48 17.94 -1.96
N PHE A 7 -9.32 16.62 -1.78
CA PHE A 7 -8.21 16.06 -1.00
C PHE A 7 -6.89 16.32 -1.73
N THR A 8 -6.00 17.09 -1.12
CA THR A 8 -4.69 17.44 -1.71
C THR A 8 -3.56 16.48 -1.35
N GLY A 9 -3.82 15.51 -0.48
CA GLY A 9 -2.80 14.61 0.06
C GLY A 9 -2.18 15.08 1.38
N GLU A 10 -2.27 16.35 1.71
CA GLU A 10 -1.70 16.96 2.93
C GLU A 10 -2.77 17.32 3.96
N ARG A 11 -3.89 17.86 3.48
CA ARG A 11 -4.92 18.39 4.37
C ARG A 11 -5.93 17.32 4.75
N PHE A 12 -6.14 17.12 6.05
CA PHE A 12 -7.26 16.33 6.52
C PHE A 12 -8.59 17.01 6.17
N ILE A 13 -9.54 16.22 5.67
CA ILE A 13 -10.92 16.65 5.38
C ILE A 13 -11.84 15.75 6.21
N PRO A 14 -12.83 16.28 6.96
CA PRO A 14 -13.71 15.53 7.86
C PRO A 14 -14.45 14.34 7.25
N GLY A 15 -14.56 14.24 5.94
CA GLY A 15 -15.12 13.08 5.23
C GLY A 15 -14.13 11.91 5.04
N THR A 16 -12.84 12.11 5.31
CA THR A 16 -11.81 11.08 5.19
C THR A 16 -11.90 10.13 6.38
N ARG A 17 -12.01 8.82 6.11
CA ARG A 17 -11.99 7.76 7.13
C ARG A 17 -10.57 7.20 7.28
N GLY A 18 -10.32 6.54 8.40
CA GLY A 18 -9.04 5.88 8.67
C GLY A 18 -8.36 6.43 9.92
N GLU A 19 -7.12 6.01 10.14
CA GLU A 19 -6.31 6.43 11.29
C GLU A 19 -6.20 7.96 11.38
N ILE A 20 -6.04 8.63 10.24
CA ILE A 20 -5.91 10.09 10.15
C ILE A 20 -7.11 10.82 10.77
N TRP A 21 -8.32 10.26 10.66
CA TRP A 21 -9.51 10.83 11.29
C TRP A 21 -9.39 10.81 12.82
N ILE A 22 -8.97 9.67 13.39
CA ILE A 22 -8.79 9.50 14.83
C ILE A 22 -7.69 10.44 15.32
N GLU A 23 -6.55 10.50 14.63
CA GLU A 23 -5.40 11.35 15.00
C GLU A 23 -5.80 12.82 15.10
N HIS A 24 -6.44 13.32 14.06
CA HIS A 24 -6.81 14.74 13.99
C HIS A 24 -7.90 15.12 15.00
N TRP A 25 -8.99 14.37 15.07
CA TRP A 25 -10.03 14.67 16.03
C TRP A 25 -9.55 14.54 17.48
N HIS A 26 -8.68 13.56 17.77
CA HIS A 26 -8.16 13.36 19.12
C HIS A 26 -7.35 14.56 19.61
N ARG A 27 -6.50 15.15 18.78
CA ARG A 27 -5.71 16.35 19.13
C ARG A 27 -6.61 17.51 19.53
N TYR A 28 -7.67 17.77 18.77
CA TYR A 28 -8.63 18.83 19.11
C TYR A 28 -9.45 18.49 20.36
N HIS A 29 -9.88 17.24 20.53
CA HIS A 29 -10.55 16.82 21.77
C HIS A 29 -9.64 16.96 22.99
N PHE A 30 -8.35 16.64 22.86
CA PHE A 30 -7.36 16.85 23.89
C PHE A 30 -7.20 18.35 24.23
N ALA A 31 -7.06 19.22 23.21
CA ALA A 31 -6.91 20.66 23.43
C ALA A 31 -8.09 21.32 24.14
N ARG A 32 -9.31 20.76 24.03
CA ARG A 32 -10.51 21.29 24.69
C ARG A 32 -10.36 21.46 26.22
N HIS A 33 -9.47 20.70 26.86
CA HIS A 33 -9.22 20.82 28.30
C HIS A 33 -8.72 22.20 28.71
N TRP A 34 -8.16 22.98 27.80
CA TRP A 34 -7.51 24.27 28.12
C TRP A 34 -8.15 25.48 27.43
N VAL A 35 -9.25 25.33 26.71
CA VAL A 35 -9.81 26.44 25.93
C VAL A 35 -11.07 27.08 26.53
N SER A 36 -11.62 26.51 27.59
CA SER A 36 -12.89 26.97 28.17
C SER A 36 -12.83 28.44 28.60
N GLY A 37 -13.70 29.26 28.00
CA GLY A 37 -13.79 30.71 28.23
C GLY A 37 -12.62 31.56 27.74
N ARG A 38 -11.68 30.98 26.97
CA ARG A 38 -10.42 31.62 26.53
C ARG A 38 -10.51 32.15 25.12
N GLN A 39 -9.61 33.12 24.80
CA GLN A 39 -9.31 33.55 23.43
C GLN A 39 -8.35 32.53 22.79
N VAL A 40 -8.77 31.87 21.75
CA VAL A 40 -8.04 30.77 21.13
C VAL A 40 -7.59 31.12 19.70
N LEU A 41 -6.39 30.78 19.35
CA LEU A 41 -5.85 30.81 18.00
C LEU A 41 -5.62 29.36 17.52
N ASP A 42 -6.14 29.05 16.35
CA ASP A 42 -5.91 27.77 15.67
C ASP A 42 -5.10 28.03 14.38
N VAL A 43 -3.81 27.67 14.40
CA VAL A 43 -2.85 27.97 13.33
C VAL A 43 -2.72 26.78 12.40
N ALA A 44 -2.83 27.05 11.10
CA ALA A 44 -3.01 26.06 10.02
C ALA A 44 -4.31 25.25 10.25
N CYS A 45 -5.40 25.99 10.48
CA CYS A 45 -6.71 25.43 10.83
C CYS A 45 -7.36 24.59 9.72
N GLY A 46 -6.78 24.59 8.52
CA GLY A 46 -7.33 23.91 7.36
C GLY A 46 -8.74 24.40 7.02
N GLU A 47 -9.68 23.49 6.88
CA GLU A 47 -11.07 23.80 6.57
C GLU A 47 -11.91 24.22 7.78
N GLY A 48 -11.31 24.29 8.99
CA GLY A 48 -11.91 24.91 10.18
C GLY A 48 -12.68 23.99 11.11
N TYR A 49 -12.76 22.67 10.89
CA TYR A 49 -13.49 21.71 11.74
C TYR A 49 -13.00 21.72 13.20
N GLY A 50 -11.66 21.84 13.38
CA GLY A 50 -11.03 21.92 14.69
C GLY A 50 -11.36 23.21 15.42
N SER A 51 -11.25 24.35 14.74
CA SER A 51 -11.67 25.64 15.25
C SER A 51 -13.14 25.63 15.66
N ALA A 52 -14.01 25.02 14.87
CA ALA A 52 -15.44 24.89 15.17
C ALA A 52 -15.67 24.01 16.41
N LEU A 53 -14.88 22.96 16.60
CA LEU A 53 -14.95 22.12 17.81
C LEU A 53 -14.53 22.92 19.06
N LEU A 54 -13.40 23.67 18.98
CA LEU A 54 -12.90 24.48 20.09
C LEU A 54 -13.85 25.61 20.45
N ALA A 55 -14.53 26.20 19.47
CA ALA A 55 -15.50 27.29 19.68
C ALA A 55 -16.70 26.90 20.55
N ARG A 56 -16.95 25.61 20.76
CA ARG A 56 -18.01 25.15 21.66
C ARG A 56 -17.75 25.51 23.13
N GLU A 57 -16.50 25.72 23.51
CA GLU A 57 -16.08 25.99 24.90
C GLU A 57 -15.28 27.29 25.01
N ALA A 58 -14.57 27.69 23.98
CA ALA A 58 -13.82 28.93 23.95
C ALA A 58 -14.72 30.17 23.95
N SER A 59 -14.23 31.28 24.49
CA SER A 59 -14.92 32.59 24.36
C SER A 59 -14.88 33.07 22.90
N HIS A 60 -13.77 32.85 22.21
CA HIS A 60 -13.60 33.16 20.80
C HIS A 60 -12.48 32.29 20.19
N VAL A 61 -12.65 31.89 18.94
CA VAL A 61 -11.62 31.17 18.17
C VAL A 61 -11.29 31.94 16.91
N THR A 62 -10.00 32.18 16.66
CA THR A 62 -9.51 32.64 15.37
C THR A 62 -8.79 31.50 14.69
N GLY A 63 -9.32 30.98 13.58
CA GLY A 63 -8.63 30.03 12.71
C GLY A 63 -7.84 30.78 11.64
N VAL A 64 -6.59 30.39 11.44
CA VAL A 64 -5.70 30.98 10.44
C VAL A 64 -5.15 29.89 9.55
N ASP A 65 -5.19 30.09 8.24
CA ASP A 65 -4.59 29.20 7.25
C ASP A 65 -4.08 30.01 6.04
N VAL A 66 -3.04 29.53 5.39
CA VAL A 66 -2.48 30.16 4.19
C VAL A 66 -3.37 29.95 2.96
N SER A 67 -4.18 28.89 2.96
CA SER A 67 -5.06 28.53 1.85
C SER A 67 -6.34 29.37 1.83
N ALA A 68 -6.45 30.24 0.85
CA ALA A 68 -7.66 31.02 0.61
C ALA A 68 -8.90 30.14 0.38
N GLU A 69 -8.74 28.98 -0.26
CA GLU A 69 -9.80 28.03 -0.52
C GLU A 69 -10.33 27.40 0.78
N ALA A 70 -9.43 26.95 1.65
CA ALA A 70 -9.78 26.38 2.96
C ALA A 70 -10.51 27.40 3.83
N ILE A 71 -9.99 28.62 3.91
CA ILE A 71 -10.62 29.70 4.67
C ILE A 71 -11.98 30.10 4.10
N ALA A 72 -12.12 30.15 2.76
CA ALA A 72 -13.43 30.41 2.14
C ALA A 72 -14.44 29.28 2.46
N HIS A 73 -13.98 28.02 2.50
CA HIS A 73 -14.79 26.91 2.93
C HIS A 73 -15.18 27.05 4.41
N ALA A 74 -14.21 27.25 5.31
CA ALA A 74 -14.44 27.42 6.74
C ALA A 74 -15.46 28.52 7.06
N ARG A 75 -15.33 29.69 6.42
CA ARG A 75 -16.26 30.82 6.56
C ARG A 75 -17.71 30.46 6.15
N ARG A 76 -17.88 29.62 5.13
CA ARG A 76 -19.21 29.21 4.67
C ARG A 76 -19.79 28.11 5.57
N GLU A 77 -19.00 27.09 5.85
CA GLU A 77 -19.44 25.89 6.58
C GLU A 77 -19.78 26.22 8.03
N TYR A 78 -18.96 27.05 8.67
CA TYR A 78 -19.09 27.40 10.09
C TYR A 78 -19.68 28.81 10.33
N ALA A 79 -20.33 29.38 9.33
CA ALA A 79 -20.93 30.72 9.40
C ALA A 79 -21.91 30.89 10.58
N ALA A 80 -22.56 29.82 11.02
CA ALA A 80 -23.50 29.83 12.14
C ALA A 80 -22.83 29.91 13.52
N ILE A 81 -21.49 29.72 13.60
CA ILE A 81 -20.74 29.77 14.86
C ILE A 81 -20.30 31.22 15.12
N GLY A 82 -21.05 31.93 15.97
CA GLY A 82 -20.88 33.36 16.19
C GLY A 82 -19.56 33.78 16.87
N ASN A 83 -18.85 32.87 17.54
CA ASN A 83 -17.58 33.07 18.23
C ASN A 83 -16.36 32.46 17.51
N ALA A 84 -16.51 32.07 16.23
CA ALA A 84 -15.40 31.63 15.41
C ALA A 84 -15.21 32.58 14.22
N ARG A 85 -13.96 32.92 13.91
CA ARG A 85 -13.59 33.66 12.71
C ARG A 85 -12.41 33.02 12.01
N PHE A 86 -12.30 33.20 10.71
CA PHE A 86 -11.26 32.59 9.89
C PHE A 86 -10.55 33.63 9.03
N GLU A 87 -9.21 33.63 9.06
CA GLU A 87 -8.38 34.61 8.38
C GLU A 87 -7.31 33.94 7.52
N ILE A 88 -7.00 34.56 6.37
CA ILE A 88 -5.93 34.07 5.49
C ILE A 88 -4.64 34.75 5.91
N ALA A 89 -3.68 33.95 6.41
CA ALA A 89 -2.32 34.44 6.68
C ALA A 89 -1.33 33.28 6.74
N PRO A 90 -0.05 33.53 6.47
CA PRO A 90 0.99 32.58 6.75
C PRO A 90 1.23 32.45 8.27
N CYS A 91 1.55 31.27 8.73
CA CYS A 91 1.82 31.01 10.15
C CYS A 91 3.03 31.76 10.71
N THR A 92 3.91 32.24 9.82
CA THR A 92 5.10 33.06 10.14
C THR A 92 4.82 34.58 10.21
N GLN A 93 3.55 34.99 9.98
CA GLN A 93 3.12 36.39 10.11
C GLN A 93 1.62 36.41 10.45
N LEU A 94 1.30 36.22 11.70
CA LEU A 94 -0.07 36.11 12.20
C LEU A 94 -0.77 37.49 12.27
N PRO A 95 -2.03 37.60 11.82
CA PRO A 95 -2.78 38.86 11.75
C PRO A 95 -3.41 39.24 13.12
N LEU A 96 -2.68 39.01 14.22
CA LEU A 96 -3.13 39.25 15.58
C LEU A 96 -2.14 40.19 16.31
N ALA A 97 -2.67 40.94 17.25
CA ALA A 97 -1.85 41.80 18.12
C ALA A 97 -1.01 40.95 19.10
N ASP A 98 0.07 41.55 19.59
CA ASP A 98 0.90 40.95 20.63
C ASP A 98 0.05 40.65 21.90
N ALA A 99 0.34 39.55 22.55
CA ALA A 99 -0.29 39.14 23.81
C ALA A 99 -1.83 39.19 23.77
N SER A 100 -2.46 38.81 22.65
CA SER A 100 -3.91 38.90 22.43
C SER A 100 -4.65 37.58 22.63
N VAL A 101 -3.95 36.45 22.68
CA VAL A 101 -4.57 35.13 22.82
C VAL A 101 -4.11 34.41 24.08
N ASP A 102 -5.01 33.60 24.64
CA ASP A 102 -4.74 32.81 25.87
C ASP A 102 -4.19 31.42 25.51
N VAL A 103 -4.64 30.86 24.38
CA VAL A 103 -4.23 29.52 23.92
C VAL A 103 -4.01 29.57 22.43
N ALA A 104 -2.87 29.08 21.97
CA ALA A 104 -2.61 28.76 20.56
C ALA A 104 -2.54 27.26 20.37
N VAL A 105 -3.25 26.74 19.37
CA VAL A 105 -3.12 25.36 18.93
C VAL A 105 -2.55 25.32 17.52
N SER A 106 -1.67 24.35 17.25
CA SER A 106 -1.15 24.09 15.91
C SER A 106 -0.79 22.61 15.80
N PHE A 107 -1.46 21.90 14.93
CA PHE A 107 -1.30 20.47 14.78
C PHE A 107 -0.81 20.12 13.39
N GLU A 108 0.25 19.32 13.31
CA GLU A 108 0.85 18.84 12.04
C GLU A 108 1.11 20.01 11.08
N THR A 109 1.91 20.96 11.52
CA THR A 109 2.23 22.18 10.78
C THR A 109 3.74 22.39 10.70
N LEU A 110 4.43 22.15 11.82
CA LEU A 110 5.85 22.49 11.99
C LEU A 110 6.74 21.80 10.94
N GLU A 111 6.41 20.57 10.60
CA GLU A 111 7.12 19.75 9.62
C GLU A 111 6.99 20.24 8.17
N HIS A 112 5.99 21.07 7.87
CA HIS A 112 5.72 21.60 6.52
C HIS A 112 6.40 22.94 6.25
N ILE A 113 7.08 23.53 7.21
CA ILE A 113 7.67 24.86 7.10
C ILE A 113 9.19 24.87 7.30
N ASP A 114 9.89 25.65 6.46
CA ASP A 114 11.34 25.87 6.60
C ASP A 114 11.66 26.81 7.76
N GLU A 115 10.87 27.86 7.94
CA GLU A 115 11.07 28.94 8.93
C GLU A 115 10.49 28.58 10.30
N GLN A 116 10.84 27.39 10.84
CA GLN A 116 10.29 26.86 12.11
C GLN A 116 10.51 27.79 13.30
N GLU A 117 11.65 28.46 13.35
CA GLU A 117 11.97 29.43 14.43
C GLU A 117 11.03 30.63 14.34
N ARG A 118 10.86 31.22 13.15
CA ARG A 118 9.98 32.38 12.94
C ARG A 118 8.53 32.06 13.24
N PHE A 119 8.08 30.84 12.92
CA PHE A 119 6.76 30.37 13.30
C PHE A 119 6.57 30.38 14.83
N LEU A 120 7.53 29.85 15.58
CA LEU A 120 7.47 29.87 17.05
C LEU A 120 7.62 31.27 17.64
N ASP A 121 8.37 32.17 16.99
CA ASP A 121 8.43 33.59 17.36
C ASP A 121 7.07 34.28 17.25
N GLU A 122 6.34 34.03 16.18
CA GLU A 122 4.99 34.58 16.00
C GLU A 122 3.99 34.01 17.01
N LEU A 123 4.05 32.71 17.31
CA LEU A 123 3.24 32.10 18.37
C LEU A 123 3.56 32.72 19.74
N ALA A 124 4.84 32.91 20.05
CA ALA A 124 5.26 33.56 21.29
C ALA A 124 4.84 35.05 21.36
N ARG A 125 4.84 35.76 20.22
CA ARG A 125 4.39 37.17 20.15
C ARG A 125 2.90 37.32 20.44
N VAL A 126 2.06 36.49 19.82
CA VAL A 126 0.61 36.63 19.95
C VAL A 126 0.06 36.06 21.26
N LEU A 127 0.74 35.08 21.87
CA LEU A 127 0.37 34.50 23.16
C LEU A 127 0.63 35.48 24.32
N ARG A 128 -0.28 35.56 25.27
CA ARG A 128 -0.08 36.23 26.56
C ARG A 128 1.11 35.61 27.31
N PRO A 129 1.72 36.33 28.25
CA PRO A 129 2.86 35.78 29.02
C PRO A 129 2.57 34.45 29.74
N ASP A 130 1.35 34.28 30.21
CA ASP A 130 0.80 33.07 30.86
C ASP A 130 0.02 32.17 29.90
N GLY A 131 0.07 32.47 28.60
CA GLY A 131 -0.65 31.70 27.57
C GLY A 131 -0.04 30.33 27.32
N LEU A 132 -0.85 29.44 26.76
CA LEU A 132 -0.49 28.06 26.44
C LEU A 132 -0.36 27.88 24.93
N LEU A 133 0.73 27.24 24.50
CA LEU A 133 0.87 26.64 23.17
C LEU A 133 0.58 25.15 23.26
N ILE A 134 -0.29 24.65 22.41
CA ILE A 134 -0.53 23.20 22.23
C ILE A 134 -0.14 22.84 20.81
N LEU A 135 0.94 22.10 20.67
CA LEU A 135 1.55 21.81 19.39
C LEU A 135 1.70 20.31 19.19
N SER A 136 1.45 19.82 17.96
CA SER A 136 1.87 18.47 17.56
C SER A 136 2.74 18.50 16.31
N CYS A 137 3.60 17.50 16.20
CA CYS A 137 4.35 17.19 14.98
C CYS A 137 4.78 15.72 14.99
N PRO A 138 5.14 15.13 13.83
CA PRO A 138 5.66 13.79 13.74
C PRO A 138 6.94 13.60 14.56
N ASN A 139 7.07 12.46 15.22
CA ASN A 139 8.33 12.00 15.79
C ASN A 139 9.17 11.36 14.67
N ARG A 140 10.16 12.05 14.16
CA ARG A 140 10.99 11.61 13.05
C ARG A 140 11.48 10.17 13.20
N LEU A 141 11.93 9.77 14.40
CA LEU A 141 12.43 8.42 14.64
C LEU A 141 11.38 7.35 14.35
N GLU A 142 10.14 7.55 14.84
CA GLU A 142 9.06 6.57 14.71
C GLU A 142 8.29 6.72 13.41
N TYR A 143 8.04 7.95 12.98
CA TYR A 143 7.22 8.25 11.80
C TYR A 143 7.95 7.92 10.49
N ARG A 144 9.25 8.32 10.40
CA ARG A 144 10.06 8.18 9.20
C ARG A 144 11.08 7.06 9.29
N ASP A 145 12.04 7.15 10.24
CA ASP A 145 13.25 6.33 10.22
C ASP A 145 12.95 4.85 10.46
N ARG A 146 12.12 4.52 11.46
CA ARG A 146 11.76 3.13 11.76
C ARG A 146 10.76 2.52 10.78
N ARG A 147 9.87 3.33 10.21
CA ARG A 147 8.89 2.87 9.23
C ARG A 147 9.45 2.81 7.81
N GLY A 148 10.59 3.44 7.54
CA GLY A 148 11.14 3.56 6.19
C GLY A 148 10.21 4.32 5.24
N PHE A 149 9.41 5.25 5.78
CA PHE A 149 8.43 6.03 5.04
C PHE A 149 8.82 7.51 5.02
N GLU A 150 8.90 8.09 3.84
CA GLU A 150 9.17 9.49 3.64
C GLU A 150 7.93 10.18 3.09
N ASN A 151 7.39 11.15 3.85
CA ASN A 151 6.27 11.95 3.38
C ASN A 151 6.80 13.04 2.45
N PRO A 152 6.40 13.08 1.17
CA PRO A 152 6.93 14.04 0.19
C PRO A 152 6.56 15.50 0.49
N TYR A 153 5.61 15.73 1.41
CA TYR A 153 5.16 17.05 1.79
C TYR A 153 5.84 17.59 3.05
N HIS A 154 6.58 16.74 3.79
CA HIS A 154 7.33 17.16 4.96
C HIS A 154 8.66 17.78 4.55
N VAL A 155 8.87 19.02 4.91
CA VAL A 155 10.11 19.74 4.67
C VAL A 155 11.18 19.33 5.71
N LYS A 156 10.79 19.33 6.99
CA LYS A 156 11.71 19.01 8.08
C LYS A 156 11.00 18.42 9.31
N GLU A 157 11.08 17.13 9.47
CA GLU A 157 10.68 16.43 10.69
C GLU A 157 11.78 16.51 11.76
N LEU A 158 11.40 16.56 13.04
CA LEU A 158 12.31 16.74 14.15
C LEU A 158 12.40 15.49 15.05
N TYR A 159 13.60 15.25 15.58
CA TYR A 159 13.78 14.36 16.73
C TYR A 159 13.31 15.04 18.01
N ARG A 160 13.09 14.25 19.05
CA ARG A 160 12.62 14.72 20.36
C ARG A 160 13.47 15.83 20.98
N ASP A 161 14.79 15.69 20.91
CA ASP A 161 15.76 16.66 21.45
C ASP A 161 15.86 17.92 20.59
N GLU A 162 15.74 17.81 19.27
CA GLU A 162 15.70 18.96 18.36
C GLU A 162 14.46 19.81 18.62
N LEU A 163 13.27 19.18 18.74
CA LEU A 163 12.04 19.89 19.08
C LEU A 163 12.13 20.53 20.47
N ALA A 164 12.69 19.82 21.46
CA ALA A 164 12.86 20.37 22.80
C ALA A 164 13.76 21.61 22.80
N LYS A 165 14.87 21.57 22.08
CA LYS A 165 15.78 22.71 21.92
C LYS A 165 15.10 23.88 21.23
N LEU A 166 14.36 23.63 20.15
CA LEU A 166 13.65 24.65 19.38
C LEU A 166 12.58 25.36 20.22
N LEU A 167 11.86 24.61 21.07
CA LEU A 167 10.83 25.17 21.97
C LEU A 167 11.46 25.93 23.15
N ALA A 168 12.57 25.46 23.75
CA ALA A 168 13.11 25.97 24.98
C ALA A 168 13.48 27.46 24.94
N GLU A 169 13.83 28.00 23.78
CA GLU A 169 14.18 29.41 23.61
C GLU A 169 12.97 30.35 23.78
N ARG A 170 11.76 29.88 23.46
CA ARG A 170 10.53 30.67 23.49
C ARG A 170 9.54 30.23 24.55
N PHE A 171 9.52 28.93 24.85
CA PHE A 171 8.61 28.27 25.77
C PHE A 171 9.44 27.33 26.69
N PRO A 172 10.08 27.87 27.75
CA PRO A 172 11.00 27.10 28.60
C PRO A 172 10.28 26.00 29.41
N HIS A 173 8.99 26.09 29.57
CA HIS A 173 8.18 25.11 30.30
C HIS A 173 7.34 24.29 29.36
N CYS A 174 7.54 22.97 29.34
CA CYS A 174 6.85 22.04 28.43
C CYS A 174 6.36 20.80 29.19
N ALA A 175 5.08 20.48 29.02
CA ALA A 175 4.53 19.18 29.34
C ALA A 175 4.44 18.35 28.05
N TRP A 176 5.02 17.17 28.09
CA TRP A 176 5.17 16.31 26.91
C TRP A 176 4.21 15.15 26.95
N TYR A 177 3.52 14.94 25.85
CA TYR A 177 2.64 13.82 25.58
C TYR A 177 3.05 13.15 24.28
N GLY A 178 2.70 11.87 24.15
CA GLY A 178 2.81 11.15 22.90
C GLY A 178 1.43 10.82 22.36
N GLN A 179 1.29 10.73 21.05
CA GLN A 179 0.11 10.18 20.39
C GLN A 179 0.52 9.04 19.48
N ARG A 180 -0.25 7.94 19.53
CA ARG A 180 -0.14 6.82 18.61
C ARG A 180 -1.51 6.18 18.44
N PRO A 181 -2.07 6.12 17.21
CA PRO A 181 -3.20 5.25 16.92
C PRO A 181 -2.80 3.79 17.16
N SER A 182 -3.63 3.06 17.86
CA SER A 182 -3.40 1.64 18.16
C SER A 182 -4.72 0.95 18.46
N PHE A 183 -4.72 -0.37 18.37
CA PHE A 183 -5.82 -1.16 18.93
C PHE A 183 -5.66 -1.23 20.44
N PHE A 184 -6.65 -0.74 21.16
CA PHE A 184 -6.70 -0.77 22.62
C PHE A 184 -7.87 -1.62 23.08
N SER A 185 -7.68 -2.33 24.18
CA SER A 185 -8.77 -2.85 24.98
C SER A 185 -9.07 -1.84 26.09
N VAL A 186 -10.30 -1.36 26.15
CA VAL A 186 -10.72 -0.36 27.17
C VAL A 186 -11.65 -1.04 28.17
N ILE A 187 -11.32 -0.88 29.45
CA ILE A 187 -12.20 -1.23 30.56
C ILE A 187 -12.57 0.08 31.27
N ALA A 188 -13.83 0.44 31.23
CA ALA A 188 -14.33 1.67 31.81
C ALA A 188 -15.63 1.41 32.61
N PRO A 189 -15.96 2.24 33.64
CA PRO A 189 -17.25 2.19 34.30
C PRO A 189 -18.38 2.42 33.30
N GLU A 190 -19.51 1.68 33.47
CA GLU A 190 -20.73 1.89 32.67
C GLU A 190 -21.40 3.22 33.00
N ALA A 191 -21.32 3.65 34.24
CA ALA A 191 -21.95 4.91 34.70
C ALA A 191 -21.05 6.11 34.43
N PRO A 192 -21.60 7.26 33.98
CA PRO A 192 -20.84 8.49 33.84
C PRO A 192 -20.19 8.91 35.16
N GLY A 193 -18.92 9.33 35.11
CA GLY A 193 -18.18 9.78 36.29
C GLY A 193 -16.76 10.21 35.95
N ARG A 194 -16.00 10.61 36.97
CA ARG A 194 -14.59 10.84 36.86
C ARG A 194 -13.89 9.50 36.70
N VAL A 195 -13.11 9.35 35.64
CA VAL A 195 -12.32 8.16 35.37
C VAL A 195 -10.85 8.49 35.59
N GLU A 196 -10.18 7.70 36.43
CA GLU A 196 -8.71 7.66 36.50
C GLU A 196 -8.24 6.51 35.60
N GLY A 197 -7.35 6.81 34.66
CA GLY A 197 -6.83 5.85 33.70
C GLY A 197 -5.34 5.58 33.91
N HIS A 198 -4.89 4.42 33.48
CA HIS A 198 -3.50 4.08 33.33
C HIS A 198 -3.28 3.41 31.97
N ILE A 199 -2.08 3.49 31.46
CA ILE A 199 -1.64 2.75 30.29
C ILE A 199 -0.92 1.49 30.77
N ALA A 200 -1.20 0.36 30.15
CA ALA A 200 -0.37 -0.84 30.22
C ALA A 200 0.03 -1.21 28.80
N GLU A 201 1.29 -0.99 28.43
CA GLU A 201 1.86 -1.47 27.16
C GLU A 201 2.64 -2.75 27.43
N VAL A 202 2.29 -3.80 26.72
CA VAL A 202 2.91 -5.11 26.80
C VAL A 202 3.43 -5.54 25.43
N THR A 203 4.42 -6.41 25.41
CA THR A 203 4.90 -7.03 24.17
C THR A 203 4.42 -8.47 24.07
N GLU A 204 4.33 -9.01 22.86
CA GLU A 204 4.01 -10.43 22.65
C GLU A 204 5.05 -11.35 23.32
N ALA A 205 6.31 -10.93 23.33
CA ALA A 205 7.40 -11.70 23.93
C ALA A 205 7.36 -11.72 25.47
N ASP A 206 6.86 -10.66 26.11
CA ASP A 206 6.73 -10.55 27.57
C ASP A 206 5.45 -9.79 27.96
N PRO A 207 4.29 -10.47 27.97
CA PRO A 207 3.01 -9.85 28.33
C PRO A 207 2.86 -9.60 29.86
N SER A 208 3.82 -10.02 30.68
CA SER A 208 3.79 -9.83 32.13
C SER A 208 4.49 -8.54 32.57
N ASN A 209 5.26 -7.91 31.69
CA ASN A 209 5.99 -6.67 31.97
C ASN A 209 5.31 -5.52 31.22
N ASP A 210 4.65 -4.63 31.97
CA ASP A 210 3.94 -3.48 31.43
C ASP A 210 4.76 -2.20 31.56
N SER A 211 4.79 -1.39 30.52
CA SER A 211 5.19 0.01 30.58
C SER A 211 3.99 0.87 31.00
N ARG A 212 4.23 1.82 31.91
CA ARG A 212 3.20 2.78 32.37
C ARG A 212 3.21 4.09 31.60
N ALA A 213 3.93 4.15 30.49
CA ALA A 213 3.99 5.28 29.59
C ALA A 213 3.77 4.80 28.17
N LEU A 214 3.28 5.69 27.30
CA LEU A 214 3.23 5.43 25.87
C LEU A 214 4.65 5.45 25.32
N GLU A 215 5.22 4.28 25.08
CA GLU A 215 6.52 4.15 24.45
C GLU A 215 6.41 4.35 22.94
N ASN A 216 7.46 4.90 22.33
CA ASN A 216 7.58 5.09 20.89
C ASN A 216 6.35 5.80 20.27
N PRO A 217 5.99 6.99 20.73
CA PRO A 217 4.87 7.75 20.17
C PRO A 217 5.16 8.11 18.71
N LEU A 218 4.14 7.99 17.86
CA LEU A 218 4.23 8.36 16.46
C LEU A 218 4.30 9.89 16.28
N TYR A 219 3.62 10.60 17.15
CA TYR A 219 3.59 12.05 17.19
C TYR A 219 3.94 12.56 18.58
N PHE A 220 4.67 13.66 18.63
CA PHE A 220 4.77 14.47 19.84
C PHE A 220 3.55 15.37 19.94
N VAL A 221 3.01 15.50 21.16
CA VAL A 221 2.04 16.53 21.53
C VAL A 221 2.61 17.27 22.72
N VAL A 222 2.76 18.58 22.61
CA VAL A 222 3.42 19.41 23.62
C VAL A 222 2.48 20.51 24.07
N VAL A 223 2.30 20.64 25.38
CA VAL A 223 1.70 21.83 26.00
C VAL A 223 2.84 22.65 26.57
N ALA A 224 3.03 23.86 26.06
CA ALA A 224 4.17 24.70 26.38
C ALA A 224 3.74 26.10 26.85
N SER A 225 4.52 26.70 27.72
CA SER A 225 4.30 28.08 28.22
C SER A 225 5.59 28.79 28.55
N ARG A 226 5.51 30.11 28.58
CA ARG A 226 6.57 30.95 29.20
C ARG A 226 6.45 31.03 30.70
N ASP A 227 5.29 30.73 31.27
CA ASP A 227 5.00 30.73 32.68
C ASP A 227 4.87 29.31 33.25
N ALA A 228 5.70 28.97 34.21
CA ALA A 228 5.66 27.69 34.92
C ALA A 228 4.32 27.45 35.64
N THR A 229 3.70 28.51 36.16
CA THR A 229 2.43 28.40 36.92
C THR A 229 1.26 28.06 36.00
N ALA A 230 1.28 28.50 34.75
CA ALA A 230 0.27 28.12 33.74
C ALA A 230 0.30 26.62 33.47
N LEU A 231 1.48 26.00 33.44
CA LEU A 231 1.64 24.55 33.29
C LEU A 231 1.34 23.76 34.56
N ALA A 232 1.58 24.32 35.75
CA ALA A 232 1.26 23.65 37.02
C ALA A 232 -0.22 23.34 37.17
N SER A 233 -1.11 24.11 36.50
CA SER A 233 -2.55 23.85 36.42
C SER A 233 -2.93 22.80 35.37
N VAL A 234 -1.97 22.39 34.52
CA VAL A 234 -2.16 21.36 33.50
C VAL A 234 -2.10 20.00 34.17
N SER A 235 -3.27 19.39 34.40
CA SER A 235 -3.31 17.96 34.77
C SER A 235 -2.74 17.15 33.61
N SER A 236 -2.10 16.02 33.90
CA SER A 236 -1.63 15.09 32.87
C SER A 236 -2.71 14.04 32.60
N PRO A 237 -3.79 14.37 31.87
CA PRO A 237 -4.85 13.41 31.63
C PRO A 237 -4.36 12.35 30.63
N LEU A 238 -4.69 11.11 30.92
CA LEU A 238 -4.79 10.12 29.87
C LEU A 238 -6.00 10.50 29.00
N SER A 239 -5.79 10.73 27.72
CA SER A 239 -6.86 10.98 26.76
C SER A 239 -7.02 9.79 25.86
N VAL A 240 -8.25 9.29 25.74
CA VAL A 240 -8.61 8.18 24.86
C VAL A 240 -9.76 8.65 23.98
N LEU A 241 -9.59 8.53 22.67
CA LEU A 241 -10.65 8.72 21.69
C LEU A 241 -11.02 7.37 21.09
N ALA A 242 -12.27 6.99 21.19
CA ALA A 242 -12.83 5.81 20.56
C ALA A 242 -13.84 6.20 19.48
N ASP A 243 -13.83 5.48 18.39
CA ASP A 243 -14.86 5.53 17.38
C ASP A 243 -16.08 4.75 17.88
N ARG A 244 -17.18 5.45 18.20
CA ARG A 244 -18.42 4.84 18.72
C ARG A 244 -19.05 3.87 17.71
N ASP A 245 -18.89 4.13 16.43
CA ASP A 245 -19.47 3.33 15.36
C ASP A 245 -18.60 2.13 15.00
N ASP A 246 -17.43 2.02 15.62
CA ASP A 246 -16.47 0.91 15.48
C ASP A 246 -16.08 0.62 14.03
N TRP A 247 -16.10 1.66 13.18
CA TRP A 247 -15.90 1.49 11.75
C TRP A 247 -14.44 1.17 11.38
N VAL A 248 -13.46 1.66 12.17
CA VAL A 248 -12.04 1.32 11.95
C VAL A 248 -11.83 -0.17 12.18
N HIS A 249 -12.37 -0.72 13.26
CA HIS A 249 -12.27 -2.15 13.57
C HIS A 249 -12.98 -3.01 12.52
N ARG A 250 -14.19 -2.60 12.10
CA ARG A 250 -14.95 -3.30 11.04
C ARG A 250 -14.23 -3.30 9.70
N ASP A 251 -13.61 -2.18 9.31
CA ASP A 251 -12.83 -2.11 8.08
C ASP A 251 -11.58 -3.00 8.17
N TYR A 252 -10.90 -3.02 9.32
CA TYR A 252 -9.79 -3.95 9.57
C TYR A 252 -10.23 -5.41 9.46
N GLU A 253 -11.32 -5.81 10.13
CA GLU A 253 -11.84 -7.17 10.03
C GLU A 253 -12.22 -7.56 8.60
N LYS A 254 -12.77 -6.62 7.82
CA LYS A 254 -13.08 -6.85 6.41
C LYS A 254 -11.81 -7.12 5.61
N VAL A 255 -10.78 -6.28 5.76
CA VAL A 255 -9.49 -6.45 5.09
C VAL A 255 -8.87 -7.80 5.47
N MET A 256 -8.91 -8.19 6.73
CA MET A 256 -8.38 -9.48 7.19
C MET A 256 -9.14 -10.67 6.59
N ARG A 257 -10.48 -10.59 6.49
CA ARG A 257 -11.28 -11.62 5.81
C ARG A 257 -10.94 -11.72 4.31
N ASP A 258 -10.84 -10.58 3.62
CA ASP A 258 -10.51 -10.53 2.20
C ASP A 258 -9.10 -11.06 1.93
N LEU A 259 -8.15 -10.77 2.84
CA LEU A 259 -6.79 -11.32 2.79
C LEU A 259 -6.80 -12.84 2.93
N GLN A 260 -7.53 -13.38 3.93
CA GLN A 260 -7.65 -14.84 4.13
C GLN A 260 -8.22 -15.55 2.89
N VAL A 261 -9.28 -14.97 2.28
CA VAL A 261 -9.86 -15.50 1.05
C VAL A 261 -8.87 -15.46 -0.11
N THR A 262 -8.11 -14.37 -0.22
CA THR A 262 -7.11 -14.19 -1.28
C THR A 262 -5.95 -15.19 -1.13
N VAL A 263 -5.45 -15.39 0.09
CA VAL A 263 -4.41 -16.39 0.39
C VAL A 263 -4.89 -17.81 0.04
N ALA A 264 -6.09 -18.18 0.51
CA ALA A 264 -6.67 -19.49 0.21
C ALA A 264 -6.85 -19.73 -1.30
N ARG A 265 -7.24 -18.69 -2.05
CA ARG A 265 -7.35 -18.74 -3.51
C ARG A 265 -5.97 -18.88 -4.17
N GLY A 266 -4.95 -18.19 -3.66
CA GLY A 266 -3.56 -18.31 -4.11
C GLY A 266 -3.07 -19.76 -3.99
N GLU A 267 -3.21 -20.36 -2.82
CA GLU A 267 -2.83 -21.76 -2.58
C GLU A 267 -3.59 -22.76 -3.47
N ALA A 268 -4.87 -22.50 -3.76
CA ALA A 268 -5.65 -23.33 -4.65
C ALA A 268 -5.16 -23.22 -6.11
N LEU A 269 -4.79 -22.04 -6.56
CA LEU A 269 -4.22 -21.82 -7.89
C LEU A 269 -2.84 -22.47 -8.02
N GLU A 270 -1.98 -22.37 -7.02
CA GLU A 270 -0.67 -23.06 -7.01
C GLU A 270 -0.82 -24.57 -7.16
N ARG A 271 -1.78 -25.17 -6.45
CA ARG A 271 -2.10 -26.60 -6.60
C ARG A 271 -2.56 -26.93 -8.02
N GLN A 272 -3.41 -26.10 -8.62
CA GLN A 272 -3.86 -26.30 -10.00
C GLN A 272 -2.70 -26.18 -11.01
N VAL A 273 -1.79 -25.22 -10.80
CA VAL A 273 -0.60 -25.08 -11.65
C VAL A 273 0.27 -26.34 -11.56
N ALA A 274 0.56 -26.83 -10.35
CA ALA A 274 1.33 -28.07 -10.17
C ALA A 274 0.67 -29.29 -10.82
N ASP A 275 -0.66 -29.41 -10.75
CA ASP A 275 -1.40 -30.47 -11.44
C ASP A 275 -1.30 -30.37 -12.97
N ARG A 276 -1.41 -29.16 -13.50
CA ARG A 276 -1.23 -28.91 -14.94
C ARG A 276 0.18 -29.20 -15.42
N GLU A 277 1.20 -28.82 -14.66
CA GLU A 277 2.59 -29.12 -14.98
C GLU A 277 2.84 -30.63 -15.03
N ARG A 278 2.30 -31.43 -14.09
CA ARG A 278 2.35 -32.87 -14.14
C ARG A 278 1.69 -33.44 -15.40
N SER A 279 0.52 -32.95 -15.75
CA SER A 279 -0.19 -33.35 -16.96
C SER A 279 0.59 -33.02 -18.23
N VAL A 280 1.21 -31.86 -18.30
CA VAL A 280 2.09 -31.45 -19.41
C VAL A 280 3.28 -32.40 -19.52
N GLY A 281 3.92 -32.75 -18.40
CA GLY A 281 5.03 -33.71 -18.37
C GLY A 281 4.61 -35.09 -18.96
N THR A 282 3.44 -35.61 -18.55
CA THR A 282 2.91 -36.87 -19.09
C THR A 282 2.67 -36.81 -20.61
N LEU A 283 2.03 -35.73 -21.08
CA LEU A 283 1.80 -35.53 -22.52
C LEU A 283 3.10 -35.41 -23.32
N GLN A 284 4.11 -34.75 -22.76
CA GLN A 284 5.44 -34.67 -23.41
C GLN A 284 6.11 -36.02 -23.56
N ASP A 285 5.98 -36.91 -22.56
CA ASP A 285 6.51 -38.26 -22.64
C ASP A 285 5.75 -39.12 -23.66
N GLU A 286 4.42 -38.99 -23.74
CA GLU A 286 3.60 -39.63 -24.79
C GLU A 286 4.01 -39.16 -26.20
N ILE A 287 4.18 -37.86 -26.39
CA ILE A 287 4.65 -37.29 -27.67
C ILE A 287 6.03 -37.86 -28.03
N ARG A 288 6.95 -37.95 -27.07
CA ARG A 288 8.29 -38.51 -27.31
C ARG A 288 8.18 -39.95 -27.79
N THR A 289 7.35 -40.77 -27.16
CA THR A 289 7.13 -42.19 -27.52
C THR A 289 6.52 -42.28 -28.93
N LEU A 290 5.50 -41.48 -29.25
CA LEU A 290 4.86 -41.48 -30.56
C LEU A 290 5.82 -41.02 -31.68
N VAL A 291 6.68 -40.04 -31.43
CA VAL A 291 7.73 -39.60 -32.38
C VAL A 291 8.72 -40.73 -32.63
N GLN A 292 9.16 -41.44 -31.58
CA GLN A 292 10.09 -42.57 -31.75
C GLN A 292 9.43 -43.71 -32.57
N THR A 293 8.21 -44.12 -32.22
CA THR A 293 7.45 -45.12 -32.99
C THR A 293 7.23 -44.71 -34.43
N GLY A 294 6.93 -43.42 -34.68
CA GLY A 294 6.82 -42.88 -36.02
C GLY A 294 8.09 -42.95 -36.84
N ASN A 295 9.26 -42.72 -36.22
CA ASN A 295 10.55 -42.88 -36.90
C ASN A 295 10.87 -44.34 -37.20
N GLU A 296 10.60 -45.26 -36.29
CA GLU A 296 10.78 -46.70 -36.51
C GLU A 296 9.91 -47.25 -37.65
N LEU A 297 8.61 -46.81 -37.70
CA LEU A 297 7.72 -47.17 -38.78
C LEU A 297 8.19 -46.60 -40.14
N ARG A 298 8.71 -45.35 -40.17
CA ARG A 298 9.26 -44.74 -41.39
C ARG A 298 10.45 -45.53 -41.89
N GLN A 299 11.37 -45.92 -41.02
CA GLN A 299 12.48 -46.74 -41.36
C GLN A 299 12.06 -48.13 -41.92
N ALA A 300 11.10 -48.77 -41.29
CA ALA A 300 10.55 -50.04 -41.77
C ALA A 300 9.88 -49.93 -43.12
N LEU A 301 9.21 -48.83 -43.43
CA LEU A 301 8.64 -48.53 -44.74
C LEU A 301 9.75 -48.35 -45.80
N GLU A 302 10.78 -47.59 -45.53
CA GLU A 302 11.94 -47.42 -46.43
C GLU A 302 12.62 -48.74 -46.75
N GLU A 303 12.85 -49.61 -45.76
CA GLU A 303 13.40 -50.96 -45.95
C GLU A 303 12.50 -51.82 -46.83
N ARG A 304 11.20 -51.76 -46.61
CA ARG A 304 10.20 -52.47 -47.42
C ARG A 304 10.18 -51.99 -48.87
N ASP A 305 10.22 -50.66 -49.08
CA ASP A 305 10.23 -50.09 -50.43
C ASP A 305 11.49 -50.47 -51.22
N VAL A 306 12.66 -50.52 -50.56
CA VAL A 306 13.91 -51.05 -51.14
C VAL A 306 13.77 -52.51 -51.49
N ALA A 307 13.18 -53.34 -50.62
CA ALA A 307 12.92 -54.76 -50.89
C ALA A 307 11.93 -54.98 -52.03
N LEU A 308 10.89 -54.17 -52.13
CA LEU A 308 9.91 -54.19 -53.19
C LEU A 308 10.58 -53.85 -54.54
N SER A 309 11.36 -52.77 -54.59
CA SER A 309 12.12 -52.37 -55.82
C SER A 309 13.08 -53.46 -56.28
N ARG A 310 13.74 -54.19 -55.37
CA ARG A 310 14.58 -55.37 -55.74
C ARG A 310 13.76 -56.50 -56.38
N ARG A 311 12.60 -56.83 -55.80
CA ARG A 311 11.70 -57.87 -56.33
C ARG A 311 11.14 -57.47 -57.71
N GLU A 312 10.76 -56.22 -57.89
CA GLU A 312 10.30 -55.70 -59.20
C GLU A 312 11.40 -55.84 -60.26
N ALA A 313 12.66 -55.51 -59.90
CA ALA A 313 13.80 -55.72 -60.80
C ALA A 313 14.04 -57.22 -61.13
N GLU A 314 13.92 -58.10 -60.11
CA GLU A 314 14.01 -59.55 -60.33
C GLU A 314 12.91 -60.09 -61.27
N VAL A 315 11.66 -59.60 -61.07
CA VAL A 315 10.53 -59.98 -61.91
C VAL A 315 10.78 -59.49 -63.35
N ALA A 316 11.15 -58.25 -63.56
CA ALA A 316 11.46 -57.68 -64.86
C ALA A 316 12.58 -58.50 -65.58
N SER A 317 13.63 -58.88 -64.85
CA SER A 317 14.73 -59.74 -65.41
C SER A 317 14.23 -61.11 -65.82
N ARG A 318 13.34 -61.73 -65.00
CA ARG A 318 12.73 -63.03 -65.36
C ARG A 318 11.80 -62.91 -66.58
N ASP A 319 11.01 -61.85 -66.67
CA ASP A 319 10.10 -61.59 -67.80
C ASP A 319 10.92 -61.41 -69.10
N GLU A 320 12.06 -60.70 -69.04
CA GLU A 320 12.96 -60.57 -70.20
C GLU A 320 13.57 -61.92 -70.60
N MET A 321 13.96 -62.77 -69.64
CA MET A 321 14.46 -64.13 -69.90
C MET A 321 13.36 -64.98 -70.53
N LEU A 322 12.12 -64.92 -70.01
CA LEU A 322 10.98 -65.62 -70.56
C LEU A 322 10.68 -65.20 -72.00
N ALA A 323 10.62 -63.89 -72.25
CA ALA A 323 10.40 -63.34 -73.59
C ALA A 323 11.52 -63.79 -74.58
N THR A 324 12.73 -63.95 -74.09
CA THR A 324 13.86 -64.43 -74.90
C THR A 324 13.70 -65.92 -75.22
N LYS A 325 13.33 -66.71 -74.26
CA LYS A 325 13.03 -68.16 -74.47
C LYS A 325 11.76 -68.34 -75.37
N ASP A 326 10.78 -67.56 -75.20
CA ASP A 326 9.60 -67.61 -76.06
C ASP A 326 9.93 -67.26 -77.52
N ARG A 327 10.78 -66.26 -77.76
CA ARG A 327 11.33 -65.97 -79.11
C ARG A 327 12.11 -67.11 -79.65
N GLU A 328 12.94 -67.79 -78.84
CA GLU A 328 13.72 -68.99 -79.27
C GLU A 328 12.75 -70.14 -79.53
N ILE A 329 11.72 -70.41 -78.75
CA ILE A 329 10.73 -71.47 -78.97
C ILE A 329 9.98 -71.18 -80.30
N LEU A 330 9.49 -69.93 -80.52
CA LEU A 330 8.81 -69.55 -81.78
C LEU A 330 9.74 -69.74 -82.98
N ARG A 331 11.06 -69.36 -82.84
CA ARG A 331 12.04 -69.61 -83.88
C ARG A 331 12.15 -71.09 -84.18
N ARG A 332 12.24 -71.97 -83.15
CA ARG A 332 12.38 -73.43 -83.31
C ARG A 332 11.12 -74.09 -83.82
N ARG A 333 9.91 -73.51 -83.61
CA ARG A 333 8.65 -73.93 -84.14
C ARG A 333 8.47 -73.52 -85.59
N SER A 334 9.21 -72.64 -86.15
CA SER A 334 9.10 -72.18 -87.51
C SER A 334 9.58 -73.26 -88.53
N LEU A 335 8.80 -73.40 -89.63
CA LEU A 335 9.13 -74.36 -90.72
C LEU A 335 10.54 -74.13 -91.23
N ARG A 336 11.02 -72.85 -91.27
CA ARG A 336 12.37 -72.50 -91.68
C ARG A 336 13.45 -73.08 -90.79
N TRP A 337 13.22 -73.14 -89.48
CA TRP A 337 14.13 -73.71 -88.51
C TRP A 337 14.27 -75.20 -88.66
N TRP A 338 13.18 -75.90 -88.87
CA TRP A 338 13.14 -77.33 -89.16
C TRP A 338 13.84 -77.72 -90.41
N LEU A 339 13.63 -76.95 -91.47
CA LEU A 339 14.39 -77.14 -92.78
C LEU A 339 15.91 -76.93 -92.66
N ARG A 340 16.37 -76.07 -91.69
CA ARG A 340 17.79 -75.84 -91.40
C ARG A 340 18.40 -76.82 -90.42
N LEU A 341 17.62 -77.53 -89.65
CA LEU A 341 18.08 -78.44 -88.57
C LEU A 341 19.07 -79.50 -89.07
N PRO A 342 18.95 -80.12 -90.18
CA PRO A 342 19.92 -81.10 -90.72
C PRO A 342 21.26 -80.44 -90.98
N LEU A 343 21.29 -79.26 -91.55
CA LEU A 343 22.52 -78.50 -91.87
C LEU A 343 23.24 -77.98 -90.62
N VAL A 344 22.47 -77.59 -89.56
CA VAL A 344 23.03 -77.25 -88.27
C VAL A 344 23.60 -78.50 -87.58
N ARG A 345 22.92 -79.63 -87.59
CA ARG A 345 23.45 -80.87 -87.06
C ARG A 345 24.67 -81.40 -87.75
N MET A 346 24.91 -81.11 -89.07
CA MET A 346 26.11 -81.44 -89.84
C MET A 346 27.21 -80.43 -89.69
N GLY A 347 27.01 -79.35 -88.85
CA GLY A 347 28.05 -78.34 -88.67
C GLY A 347 28.21 -77.34 -89.81
N VAL A 348 27.27 -77.35 -90.82
CA VAL A 348 27.38 -76.51 -92.02
C VAL A 348 26.74 -75.11 -91.74
N LEU A 349 25.83 -74.98 -90.80
CA LEU A 349 25.26 -73.70 -90.33
C LEU A 349 25.31 -73.62 -88.82
N LYS A 350 25.60 -72.43 -88.29
CA LYS A 350 25.48 -72.12 -86.81
C LYS A 350 23.97 -71.99 -86.49
N GLU A 351 23.63 -72.39 -85.27
CA GLU A 351 22.29 -72.26 -84.73
C GLU A 351 21.56 -70.97 -84.94
#